data_3f98c8f2148aae0fdb10e8aee838b744
#
_entry.id   3f98c8f2148aae0fdb10e8aee838b744
#
_cell.length_a   1.000
_cell.length_b   1.000
_cell.length_c   1.000
_cell.angle_alpha   90.00
_cell.angle_beta   90.00
_cell.angle_gamma   90.00
#
_symmetry.space_group_name_H-M   'P 1'
#
loop_
_entity.id
_entity.type
_entity.pdbx_description
1 polymer ?
#
loop_
_entity_poly.entity_id
_entity_poly.type
_entity_poly.pdbx_seq_one_letter_code
_entity_poly.pdbx_strand_id
1 'polypeptide(L)'
;MTMTDIRAAIYARVSSTGDRQSTERQVIDLTDYAHKSSMTICKTFEEYISGAKKNHERPVLQECLTFCVEENVDVLLLSELSRLGRNVDLANIRFAKDNRLNIFFQKEGISIYGSDGKENPYLTIMIAVLGTCAQMERENIHYRLQSGRKVYVDKCLAATGKSGLGRKEGYRKPV
;
A
#
# COMPACT_ATOMS: atom_id res chain seq x y z
N MET A 1 -16.18 -32.62 -14.57
CA MET A 1 -15.20 -31.54 -14.43
C MET A 1 -15.21 -31.14 -12.97
N THR A 2 -14.22 -31.57 -12.20
CA THR A 2 -14.04 -31.12 -10.81
C THR A 2 -13.73 -29.62 -10.88
N MET A 3 -14.66 -28.79 -10.39
CA MET A 3 -14.36 -27.39 -10.15
C MET A 3 -13.23 -27.38 -9.11
N THR A 4 -12.02 -27.07 -9.53
CA THR A 4 -10.92 -26.82 -8.61
C THR A 4 -11.32 -25.59 -7.80
N ASP A 5 -11.51 -25.79 -6.50
CA ASP A 5 -11.87 -24.74 -5.57
C ASP A 5 -10.69 -23.76 -5.49
N ILE A 6 -10.88 -22.53 -5.97
CA ILE A 6 -9.81 -21.51 -6.01
C ILE A 6 -9.53 -21.07 -4.57
N ARG A 7 -8.33 -21.34 -4.11
CA ARG A 7 -7.87 -20.99 -2.76
C ARG A 7 -7.42 -19.53 -2.72
N ALA A 8 -8.03 -18.74 -1.84
CA ALA A 8 -7.74 -17.32 -1.71
C ALA A 8 -7.22 -16.97 -0.31
N ALA A 9 -6.32 -16.00 -0.23
CA ALA A 9 -5.99 -15.29 1.02
C ALA A 9 -6.38 -13.82 0.90
N ILE A 10 -6.65 -13.17 2.02
CA ILE A 10 -6.96 -11.74 2.08
C ILE A 10 -5.86 -11.02 2.84
N TYR A 11 -5.40 -9.89 2.32
CA TYR A 11 -4.54 -8.97 3.03
C TYR A 11 -5.18 -7.57 3.08
N ALA A 12 -5.43 -7.08 4.30
CA ALA A 12 -5.96 -5.76 4.58
C ALA A 12 -4.97 -4.91 5.38
N ARG A 13 -4.88 -3.61 5.08
CA ARG A 13 -3.95 -2.69 5.76
C ARG A 13 -4.58 -1.33 5.99
N VAL A 14 -4.34 -0.79 7.18
CA VAL A 14 -4.65 0.61 7.53
C VAL A 14 -3.45 1.33 8.11
N SER A 15 -3.47 2.65 8.04
CA SER A 15 -2.34 3.51 8.42
C SER A 15 -2.23 3.79 9.92
N SER A 16 -3.27 3.53 10.70
CA SER A 16 -3.28 3.78 12.15
C SER A 16 -4.23 2.83 12.88
N THR A 17 -3.96 2.62 14.17
CA THR A 17 -4.78 1.79 15.06
C THR A 17 -6.17 2.38 15.35
N GLY A 18 -6.43 3.64 14.96
CA GLY A 18 -7.73 4.30 15.10
C GLY A 18 -8.76 3.90 14.04
N ASP A 19 -8.32 3.30 12.93
CA ASP A 19 -9.15 2.99 11.76
C ASP A 19 -9.54 1.51 11.67
N ARG A 20 -9.90 0.87 12.79
CA ARG A 20 -10.39 -0.54 12.78
C ARG A 20 -11.55 -0.75 11.82
N GLN A 21 -12.49 0.19 11.76
CA GLN A 21 -13.62 0.12 10.83
C GLN A 21 -13.21 0.06 9.35
N SER A 22 -12.03 0.59 9.01
CA SER A 22 -11.52 0.56 7.63
C SER A 22 -10.93 -0.79 7.25
N THR A 23 -10.29 -1.54 8.17
CA THR A 23 -9.82 -2.92 7.91
C THR A 23 -10.99 -3.89 7.83
N GLU A 24 -11.93 -3.83 8.78
CA GLU A 24 -13.13 -4.66 8.78
C GLU A 24 -13.90 -4.51 7.47
N ARG A 25 -14.09 -3.27 7.00
CA ARG A 25 -14.76 -3.01 5.72
C ARG A 25 -14.00 -3.62 4.54
N GLN A 26 -12.66 -3.47 4.48
CA GLN A 26 -11.86 -4.08 3.41
C GLN A 26 -12.00 -5.61 3.42
N VAL A 27 -11.97 -6.23 4.61
CA VAL A 27 -12.12 -7.67 4.75
C VAL A 27 -13.52 -8.12 4.31
N ILE A 28 -14.58 -7.42 4.70
CA ILE A 28 -15.95 -7.72 4.29
C ILE A 28 -16.08 -7.64 2.76
N ASP A 29 -15.65 -6.52 2.15
CA ASP A 29 -15.75 -6.30 0.71
C ASP A 29 -14.98 -7.37 -0.09
N LEU A 30 -13.79 -7.77 0.38
CA LEU A 30 -12.98 -8.82 -0.25
C LEU A 30 -13.56 -10.22 -0.04
N THR A 31 -14.16 -10.47 1.14
CA THR A 31 -14.86 -11.73 1.43
C THR A 31 -16.07 -11.89 0.53
N ASP A 32 -16.87 -10.85 0.38
CA ASP A 32 -18.02 -10.86 -0.52
C ASP A 32 -17.60 -11.08 -1.98
N TYR A 33 -16.48 -10.48 -2.39
CA TYR A 33 -15.91 -10.73 -3.72
C TYR A 33 -15.48 -12.16 -3.90
N ALA A 34 -14.77 -12.75 -2.93
CA ALA A 34 -14.33 -14.13 -2.96
C ALA A 34 -15.51 -15.11 -3.08
N HIS A 35 -16.56 -14.92 -2.28
CA HIS A 35 -17.78 -15.73 -2.33
C HIS A 35 -18.47 -15.64 -3.70
N LYS A 36 -18.65 -14.42 -4.24
CA LYS A 36 -19.24 -14.22 -5.58
C LYS A 36 -18.43 -14.85 -6.70
N SER A 37 -17.12 -14.97 -6.50
CA SER A 37 -16.17 -15.57 -7.46
C SER A 37 -15.91 -17.05 -7.20
N SER A 38 -16.69 -17.70 -6.30
CA SER A 38 -16.55 -19.12 -5.92
C SER A 38 -15.12 -19.46 -5.44
N MET A 39 -14.54 -18.60 -4.62
CA MET A 39 -13.23 -18.78 -4.00
C MET A 39 -13.38 -19.18 -2.54
N THR A 40 -12.51 -20.06 -2.05
CA THR A 40 -12.41 -20.46 -0.64
C THR A 40 -11.32 -19.65 0.05
N ILE A 41 -11.68 -18.87 1.09
CA ILE A 41 -10.72 -18.07 1.86
C ILE A 41 -9.99 -18.97 2.86
N CYS A 42 -8.68 -19.11 2.68
CA CYS A 42 -7.81 -19.89 3.56
C CYS A 42 -7.40 -19.12 4.81
N LYS A 43 -7.01 -17.84 4.66
CA LYS A 43 -6.56 -16.99 5.78
C LYS A 43 -6.73 -15.52 5.46
N THR A 44 -6.99 -14.73 6.49
CA THR A 44 -7.03 -13.25 6.42
C THR A 44 -5.90 -12.67 7.26
N PHE A 45 -5.21 -11.69 6.71
CA PHE A 45 -4.11 -10.98 7.33
C PHE A 45 -4.45 -9.50 7.44
N GLU A 46 -4.32 -8.94 8.64
CA GLU A 46 -4.60 -7.53 8.90
C GLU A 46 -3.35 -6.84 9.47
N GLU A 47 -2.95 -5.73 8.87
CA GLU A 47 -1.78 -4.97 9.27
C GLU A 47 -2.11 -3.52 9.58
N TYR A 48 -1.69 -3.06 10.75
CA TYR A 48 -1.88 -1.68 11.22
C TYR A 48 -0.54 -0.92 11.12
N ILE A 49 -0.20 -0.49 9.90
CA ILE A 49 1.10 0.13 9.64
C ILE A 49 1.03 1.16 8.50
N SER A 50 1.89 2.18 8.57
CA SER A 50 1.99 3.17 7.49
C SER A 50 2.47 2.53 6.18
N GLY A 51 1.81 2.82 5.06
CA GLY A 51 2.23 2.37 3.74
C GLY A 51 3.58 2.94 3.25
N ALA A 52 4.17 3.89 4.02
CA ALA A 52 5.51 4.40 3.75
C ALA A 52 6.63 3.50 4.29
N LYS A 53 6.29 2.54 5.15
CA LYS A 53 7.24 1.57 5.70
C LYS A 53 7.78 0.65 4.59
N LYS A 54 9.07 0.32 4.69
CA LYS A 54 9.73 -0.62 3.77
C LYS A 54 9.24 -2.06 4.04
N ASN A 55 9.44 -2.95 3.09
CA ASN A 55 9.00 -4.35 3.18
C ASN A 55 9.45 -5.07 4.45
N HIS A 56 10.74 -4.94 4.83
CA HIS A 56 11.26 -5.57 6.06
C HIS A 56 10.66 -5.01 7.34
N GLU A 57 9.98 -3.86 7.26
CA GLU A 57 9.24 -3.25 8.37
C GLU A 57 7.75 -3.64 8.37
N ARG A 58 7.34 -4.58 7.50
CA ARG A 58 5.96 -5.04 7.31
C ARG A 58 5.85 -6.55 7.53
N PRO A 59 5.97 -7.00 8.78
CA PRO A 59 6.06 -8.42 9.11
C PRO A 59 4.81 -9.22 8.68
N VAL A 60 3.61 -8.63 8.81
CA VAL A 60 2.36 -9.32 8.45
C VAL A 60 2.24 -9.51 6.94
N LEU A 61 2.69 -8.54 6.13
CA LEU A 61 2.72 -8.72 4.67
C LEU A 61 3.70 -9.83 4.28
N GLN A 62 4.88 -9.88 4.91
CA GLN A 62 5.85 -10.93 4.62
C GLN A 62 5.32 -12.32 5.03
N GLU A 63 4.71 -12.43 6.22
CA GLU A 63 4.01 -13.64 6.66
C GLU A 63 2.93 -14.06 5.65
N CYS A 64 2.11 -13.11 5.21
CA CYS A 64 1.05 -13.36 4.23
C CYS A 64 1.60 -13.92 2.91
N LEU A 65 2.65 -13.31 2.36
CA LEU A 65 3.26 -13.76 1.11
C LEU A 65 3.89 -15.15 1.25
N THR A 66 4.60 -15.40 2.36
CA THR A 66 5.18 -16.71 2.66
C THR A 66 4.10 -17.77 2.80
N PHE A 67 3.05 -17.49 3.58
CA PHE A 67 1.90 -18.38 3.74
C PHE A 67 1.25 -18.74 2.39
N CYS A 68 1.06 -17.75 1.52
CA CYS A 68 0.46 -18.00 0.21
C CYS A 68 1.28 -18.99 -0.63
N VAL A 69 2.60 -18.94 -0.55
CA VAL A 69 3.49 -19.85 -1.28
C VAL A 69 3.51 -21.23 -0.63
N GLU A 70 3.67 -21.33 0.69
CA GLU A 70 3.75 -22.58 1.43
C GLU A 70 2.45 -23.39 1.35
N GLU A 71 1.32 -22.71 1.43
CA GLU A 71 -0.01 -23.31 1.40
C GLU A 71 -0.61 -23.46 -0.01
N ASN A 72 0.15 -23.12 -1.06
CA ASN A 72 -0.29 -23.14 -2.45
C ASN A 72 -1.63 -22.39 -2.64
N VAL A 73 -1.68 -21.16 -2.17
CA VAL A 73 -2.81 -20.24 -2.39
C VAL A 73 -2.79 -19.77 -3.83
N ASP A 74 -3.93 -19.87 -4.54
CA ASP A 74 -4.02 -19.49 -5.95
C ASP A 74 -4.04 -17.98 -6.14
N VAL A 75 -4.71 -17.25 -5.22
CA VAL A 75 -4.87 -15.80 -5.34
C VAL A 75 -4.81 -15.09 -4.00
N LEU A 76 -4.02 -14.02 -3.93
CA LEU A 76 -4.01 -13.08 -2.83
C LEU A 76 -4.90 -11.87 -3.19
N LEU A 77 -5.92 -11.61 -2.38
CA LEU A 77 -6.88 -10.53 -2.59
C LEU A 77 -6.48 -9.29 -1.79
N LEU A 78 -6.39 -8.15 -2.46
CA LEU A 78 -6.16 -6.84 -1.85
C LEU A 78 -7.24 -5.85 -2.30
N SER A 79 -7.59 -4.90 -1.43
CA SER A 79 -8.58 -3.87 -1.77
C SER A 79 -8.08 -2.92 -2.86
N GLU A 80 -6.80 -2.57 -2.85
CA GLU A 80 -6.18 -1.68 -3.84
C GLU A 80 -4.66 -1.86 -3.89
N LEU A 81 -4.05 -1.45 -5.00
CA LEU A 81 -2.62 -1.57 -5.26
C LEU A 81 -1.75 -0.89 -4.19
N SER A 82 -2.23 0.24 -3.63
CA SER A 82 -1.53 0.98 -2.58
C SER A 82 -1.33 0.19 -1.28
N ARG A 83 -2.02 -0.94 -1.10
CA ARG A 83 -1.86 -1.83 0.06
C ARG A 83 -0.52 -2.56 0.04
N LEU A 84 0.04 -2.82 -1.14
CA LEU A 84 1.40 -3.38 -1.25
C LEU A 84 2.49 -2.37 -0.85
N GLY A 85 2.24 -1.07 -0.96
CA GLY A 85 3.17 -0.01 -0.57
C GLY A 85 2.94 1.28 -1.35
N ARG A 86 3.43 2.43 -0.84
CA ARG A 86 3.29 3.75 -1.50
C ARG A 86 4.09 3.87 -2.79
N ASN A 87 5.25 3.26 -2.86
CA ASN A 87 5.92 2.96 -4.12
C ASN A 87 5.60 1.51 -4.37
N VAL A 88 4.65 1.23 -5.28
CA VAL A 88 4.25 -0.16 -5.55
C VAL A 88 5.51 -1.01 -5.49
N ASP A 89 5.62 -1.79 -4.40
CA ASP A 89 6.89 -2.44 -4.09
C ASP A 89 7.07 -3.55 -5.12
N LEU A 90 7.79 -3.20 -6.19
CA LEU A 90 8.11 -4.11 -7.28
C LEU A 90 8.72 -5.42 -6.76
N ALA A 91 9.34 -5.38 -5.57
CA ALA A 91 9.88 -6.59 -4.94
C ALA A 91 8.76 -7.59 -4.56
N ASN A 92 7.63 -7.12 -4.01
CA ASN A 92 6.50 -8.00 -3.68
C ASN A 92 5.81 -8.56 -4.94
N ILE A 93 5.68 -7.74 -5.98
CA ILE A 93 5.13 -8.20 -7.26
C ILE A 93 6.09 -9.19 -7.91
N ARG A 94 7.40 -8.93 -7.86
CA ARG A 94 8.40 -9.85 -8.37
C ARG A 94 8.37 -11.17 -7.60
N PHE A 95 8.34 -11.12 -6.26
CA PHE A 95 8.20 -12.32 -5.42
C PHE A 95 6.96 -13.13 -5.81
N ALA A 96 5.81 -12.47 -6.00
CA ALA A 96 4.59 -13.15 -6.41
C ALA A 96 4.75 -13.80 -7.81
N LYS A 97 5.37 -13.12 -8.76
CA LYS A 97 5.65 -13.66 -10.10
C LYS A 97 6.60 -14.86 -10.05
N ASP A 98 7.70 -14.76 -9.30
CA ASP A 98 8.70 -15.81 -9.17
C ASP A 98 8.08 -17.10 -8.57
N ASN A 99 7.05 -16.95 -7.72
CA ASN A 99 6.33 -18.05 -7.08
C ASN A 99 4.97 -18.40 -7.74
N ARG A 100 4.64 -17.80 -8.87
CA ARG A 100 3.36 -17.96 -9.59
C ARG A 100 2.11 -17.65 -8.74
N LEU A 101 2.24 -16.86 -7.69
CA LEU A 101 1.15 -16.37 -6.88
C LEU A 101 0.41 -15.24 -7.64
N ASN A 102 -0.88 -15.42 -7.90
CA ASN A 102 -1.67 -14.33 -8.45
C ASN A 102 -2.05 -13.34 -7.34
N ILE A 103 -1.95 -12.04 -7.60
CA ILE A 103 -2.45 -11.00 -6.71
C ILE A 103 -3.53 -10.23 -7.46
N PHE A 104 -4.72 -10.13 -6.87
CA PHE A 104 -5.83 -9.37 -7.41
C PHE A 104 -6.08 -8.10 -6.59
N PHE A 105 -6.22 -6.98 -7.28
CA PHE A 105 -6.49 -5.66 -6.73
C PHE A 105 -7.93 -5.27 -7.06
N GLN A 106 -8.81 -5.34 -6.06
CA GLN A 106 -10.26 -5.22 -6.25
C GLN A 106 -10.67 -3.87 -6.83
N LYS A 107 -10.11 -2.77 -6.30
CA LYS A 107 -10.47 -1.41 -6.71
C LYS A 107 -10.09 -1.10 -8.17
N GLU A 108 -8.92 -1.59 -8.57
CA GLU A 108 -8.41 -1.44 -9.92
C GLU A 108 -8.98 -2.48 -10.89
N GLY A 109 -9.57 -3.56 -10.37
CA GLY A 109 -10.10 -4.67 -11.17
C GLY A 109 -9.00 -5.41 -11.96
N ILE A 110 -7.79 -5.47 -11.41
CA ILE A 110 -6.60 -5.97 -12.13
C ILE A 110 -5.88 -7.04 -11.31
N SER A 111 -5.26 -8.00 -12.00
CA SER A 111 -4.43 -9.05 -11.39
C SER A 111 -3.08 -9.16 -12.07
N ILE A 112 -2.11 -9.84 -11.42
CA ILE A 112 -0.79 -10.12 -12.02
C ILE A 112 -0.93 -10.97 -13.26
N TYR A 113 -1.77 -12.02 -13.20
CA TYR A 113 -2.03 -12.90 -14.33
C TYR A 113 -3.47 -12.75 -14.81
N GLY A 114 -3.65 -12.77 -16.14
CA GLY A 114 -4.97 -12.86 -16.76
C GLY A 114 -5.59 -14.25 -16.65
N SER A 115 -6.82 -14.38 -17.12
CA SER A 115 -7.53 -15.68 -17.20
C SER A 115 -6.85 -16.69 -18.11
N ASP A 116 -5.98 -16.22 -19.00
CA ASP A 116 -5.15 -17.06 -19.89
C ASP A 116 -3.83 -17.52 -19.24
N GLY A 117 -3.61 -17.18 -17.95
CA GLY A 117 -2.40 -17.48 -17.20
C GLY A 117 -1.16 -16.66 -17.60
N LYS A 118 -1.31 -15.71 -18.52
CA LYS A 118 -0.21 -14.82 -18.93
C LYS A 118 -0.15 -13.59 -18.02
N GLU A 119 1.04 -13.00 -17.91
CA GLU A 119 1.21 -11.74 -17.21
C GLU A 119 0.35 -10.63 -17.83
N ASN A 120 -0.34 -9.90 -16.97
CA ASN A 120 -1.20 -8.81 -17.38
C ASN A 120 -0.36 -7.55 -17.68
N PRO A 121 -0.24 -7.14 -18.95
CA PRO A 121 0.59 -5.98 -19.32
C PRO A 121 0.04 -4.66 -18.74
N TYR A 122 -1.27 -4.59 -18.49
CA TYR A 122 -1.90 -3.39 -17.93
C TYR A 122 -1.44 -3.12 -16.50
N LEU A 123 -1.09 -4.16 -15.73
CA LEU A 123 -0.55 -3.98 -14.39
C LEU A 123 0.76 -3.18 -14.41
N THR A 124 1.66 -3.49 -15.34
CA THR A 124 2.94 -2.77 -15.48
C THR A 124 2.72 -1.29 -15.82
N ILE A 125 1.80 -1.00 -16.73
CA ILE A 125 1.42 0.38 -17.08
C ILE A 125 0.81 1.09 -15.87
N MET A 126 -0.12 0.45 -15.15
CA MET A 126 -0.77 0.99 -13.97
C MET A 126 0.24 1.34 -12.88
N ILE A 127 1.19 0.45 -12.62
CA ILE A 127 2.28 0.68 -11.65
C ILE A 127 3.11 1.90 -12.03
N ALA A 128 3.48 2.02 -13.31
CA ALA A 128 4.27 3.14 -13.79
C ALA A 128 3.51 4.47 -13.62
N VAL A 129 2.24 4.51 -14.00
CA VAL A 129 1.37 5.69 -13.86
C VAL A 129 1.21 6.09 -12.39
N LEU A 130 0.85 5.13 -11.51
CA LEU A 130 0.67 5.41 -10.09
C LEU A 130 1.98 5.84 -9.42
N GLY A 131 3.11 5.26 -9.81
CA GLY A 131 4.44 5.67 -9.35
C GLY A 131 4.75 7.12 -9.71
N THR A 132 4.48 7.50 -10.96
CA THR A 132 4.65 8.87 -11.46
C THR A 132 3.73 9.86 -10.74
N CYS A 133 2.44 9.52 -10.59
CA CYS A 133 1.48 10.35 -9.84
C CYS A 133 1.92 10.58 -8.39
N ALA A 134 2.37 9.53 -7.71
CA ALA A 134 2.86 9.62 -6.33
C ALA A 134 4.15 10.47 -6.21
N GLN A 135 4.99 10.47 -7.24
CA GLN A 135 6.17 11.34 -7.29
C GLN A 135 5.76 12.79 -7.49
N MET A 136 4.89 13.09 -8.45
CA MET A 136 4.36 14.43 -8.68
C MET A 136 3.67 15.02 -7.44
N GLU A 137 2.90 14.22 -6.72
CA GLU A 137 2.26 14.65 -5.46
C GLU A 137 3.29 15.03 -4.41
N ARG A 138 4.36 14.24 -4.23
CA ARG A 138 5.46 14.56 -3.31
C ARG A 138 6.18 15.85 -3.69
N GLU A 139 6.45 16.06 -4.97
CA GLU A 139 7.08 17.29 -5.48
C GLU A 139 6.19 18.51 -5.22
N ASN A 140 4.88 18.38 -5.47
CA ASN A 140 3.91 19.44 -5.19
C ASN A 140 3.82 19.76 -3.69
N ILE A 141 3.82 18.77 -2.81
CA ILE A 141 3.85 18.98 -1.36
C ILE A 141 5.14 19.68 -0.96
N HIS A 142 6.28 19.24 -1.47
CA HIS A 142 7.58 19.85 -1.18
C HIS A 142 7.63 21.31 -1.64
N TYR A 143 7.14 21.60 -2.84
CA TYR A 143 7.02 22.96 -3.37
C TYR A 143 6.14 23.85 -2.48
N ARG A 144 4.95 23.37 -2.07
CA ARG A 144 4.04 24.09 -1.17
C ARG A 144 4.69 24.39 0.18
N LEU A 145 5.39 23.41 0.75
CA LEU A 145 6.11 23.58 2.03
C LEU A 145 7.24 24.60 1.90
N GLN A 146 8.02 24.56 0.82
CA GLN A 146 9.09 25.55 0.58
C GLN A 146 8.53 26.96 0.37
N SER A 147 7.49 27.08 -0.46
CA SER A 147 6.84 28.36 -0.71
C SER A 147 6.23 28.94 0.56
N GLY A 148 5.49 28.13 1.34
CA GLY A 148 4.93 28.54 2.63
C GLY A 148 6.02 28.97 3.63
N ARG A 149 7.13 28.22 3.67
CA ARG A 149 8.29 28.55 4.51
C ARG A 149 8.90 29.90 4.12
N LYS A 150 9.08 30.17 2.83
CA LYS A 150 9.59 31.43 2.32
C LYS A 150 8.71 32.62 2.75
N VAL A 151 7.40 32.53 2.49
CA VAL A 151 6.43 33.55 2.88
C VAL A 151 6.44 33.81 4.40
N TYR A 152 6.56 32.75 5.20
CA TYR A 152 6.65 32.86 6.67
C TYR A 152 7.91 33.56 7.09
N VAL A 153 9.09 33.22 6.52
CA VAL A 153 10.37 33.88 6.81
C VAL A 153 10.34 35.37 6.45
N ASP A 154 9.83 35.68 5.25
CA ASP A 154 9.75 37.08 4.78
C ASP A 154 8.86 37.92 5.71
N LYS A 155 7.71 37.37 6.17
CA LYS A 155 6.85 38.05 7.15
C LYS A 155 7.54 38.22 8.51
N CYS A 156 8.27 37.25 9.01
CA CYS A 156 8.98 37.33 10.27
C CYS A 156 10.14 38.33 10.18
N LEU A 157 10.90 38.33 9.09
CA LEU A 157 11.98 39.31 8.86
C LEU A 157 11.45 40.72 8.83
N ALA A 158 10.33 40.95 8.13
CA ALA A 158 9.70 42.29 8.08
C ALA A 158 9.19 42.76 9.46
N ALA A 159 8.68 41.85 10.29
CA ALA A 159 8.11 42.20 11.60
C ALA A 159 9.15 42.28 12.73
N THR A 160 10.17 41.43 12.72
CA THR A 160 11.06 41.26 13.88
C THR A 160 12.55 41.28 13.54
N GLY A 161 12.92 41.40 12.26
CA GLY A 161 14.30 41.27 11.79
C GLY A 161 14.94 39.91 11.94
N LYS A 162 14.17 38.90 12.36
CA LYS A 162 14.63 37.49 12.53
C LYS A 162 13.79 36.55 11.67
N SER A 163 14.40 35.46 11.18
CA SER A 163 13.75 34.50 10.24
C SER A 163 12.55 33.78 10.83
N GLY A 164 12.34 33.77 12.13
CA GLY A 164 11.30 33.02 12.82
C GLY A 164 11.46 31.50 12.77
N LEU A 165 12.50 31.00 12.09
CA LEU A 165 12.83 29.60 11.98
C LEU A 165 13.93 29.21 12.98
N GLY A 166 13.82 28.00 13.51
CA GLY A 166 14.77 27.50 14.50
C GLY A 166 14.12 27.27 15.86
N ARG A 167 14.91 26.78 16.81
CA ARG A 167 14.46 26.61 18.19
C ARG A 167 14.32 27.97 18.87
N LYS A 168 13.27 28.12 19.69
CA LYS A 168 13.16 29.29 20.57
C LYS A 168 14.40 29.36 21.46
N GLU A 169 14.88 30.59 21.71
CA GLU A 169 15.97 30.84 22.65
C GLU A 169 15.61 30.22 24.00
N GLY A 170 16.52 29.43 24.61
CA GLY A 170 16.27 28.72 25.87
C GLY A 170 15.67 27.34 25.77
N TYR A 171 15.28 26.85 24.54
CA TYR A 171 14.80 25.44 24.39
C TYR A 171 15.95 24.43 24.57
N ARG A 172 15.91 23.65 25.63
CA ARG A 172 16.79 22.47 25.83
C ARG A 172 16.04 21.21 25.39
N LYS A 173 16.71 20.31 24.62
CA LYS A 173 16.15 18.98 24.38
C LYS A 173 15.91 18.29 25.73
N PRO A 174 14.73 17.70 25.97
CA PRO A 174 14.61 16.73 27.07
C PRO A 174 15.66 15.65 26.87
N VAL A 175 16.36 15.29 27.95
CA VAL A 175 17.35 14.20 28.00
C VAL A 175 16.62 12.89 27.96
#